data_bb5c18415a53ac962de04c22db023cd3
#
_entry.id   bb5c18415a53ac962de04c22db023cd3
#
_cell.length_a   1.000
_cell.length_b   1.000
_cell.length_c   1.000
_cell.angle_alpha   90.00
_cell.angle_beta   90.00
_cell.angle_gamma   90.00
#
_symmetry.space_group_name_H-M   'P 1'
#
loop_
_entity.id
_entity.type
_entity.pdbx_description
1 polymer ?
#
loop_
_entity_poly.entity_id
_entity_poly.type
_entity_poly.pdbx_seq_one_letter_code
_entity_poly.pdbx_strand_id
1 'polypeptide(L)'
;MQKEQTDYEINIPTPLFLVLSNKEDGKTLTKVSPFLIHKSLVACGGQPKSIRKLRNGTILVEAANCIQSKKFLKMTSFFDQVAITVQPHASLNSSKGIVFCRDLMDCSEGEIKDELQCEMVTDDVRIVRTENGVKFPTPGLIITFAKPHPPETIKAGYLSLSVRPYFKNPQRCVRCQRFGHSSKVCSNPETCSRCGDEGHQEEGCKNETQCINCKGKHPAYSRECNIFNRVPTRP
;
A
#
# COMPACT_ATOMS: atom_id res chain seq x y z
N MET A 1 -42.22 -20.54 -7.42
CA MET A 1 -40.81 -20.49 -7.82
C MET A 1 -40.08 -19.81 -6.70
N GLN A 2 -39.46 -20.62 -5.82
CA GLN A 2 -38.62 -20.14 -4.70
C GLN A 2 -37.28 -19.70 -5.31
N LYS A 3 -36.88 -18.44 -5.03
CA LYS A 3 -35.55 -17.97 -5.35
C LYS A 3 -34.59 -18.65 -4.38
N GLU A 4 -33.77 -19.55 -4.87
CA GLU A 4 -32.57 -20.00 -4.15
C GLU A 4 -31.67 -18.77 -3.95
N GLN A 5 -31.64 -18.27 -2.74
CA GLN A 5 -30.59 -17.37 -2.29
C GLN A 5 -29.32 -18.22 -2.13
N THR A 6 -28.47 -18.20 -3.13
CA THR A 6 -27.09 -18.68 -2.96
C THR A 6 -26.39 -17.65 -2.07
N ASP A 7 -26.28 -17.97 -0.78
CA ASP A 7 -25.39 -17.29 0.16
C ASP A 7 -23.93 -17.47 -0.32
N TYR A 8 -23.46 -16.54 -1.14
CA TYR A 8 -22.02 -16.38 -1.34
C TYR A 8 -21.45 -15.87 -0.02
N GLU A 9 -20.93 -16.78 0.81
CA GLU A 9 -20.07 -16.40 1.93
C GLU A 9 -18.94 -15.53 1.35
N ILE A 10 -18.98 -14.23 1.65
CA ILE A 10 -17.92 -13.29 1.31
C ILE A 10 -16.65 -13.83 1.98
N ASN A 11 -15.81 -14.43 1.16
CA ASN A 11 -14.56 -15.05 1.61
C ASN A 11 -13.56 -13.95 1.98
N ILE A 12 -13.77 -13.32 3.16
CA ILE A 12 -12.89 -12.27 3.66
C ILE A 12 -11.50 -12.90 3.82
N PRO A 13 -10.51 -12.46 3.05
CA PRO A 13 -9.19 -13.07 3.10
C PRO A 13 -8.59 -12.90 4.49
N THR A 14 -8.08 -13.98 5.06
CA THR A 14 -7.41 -13.95 6.36
C THR A 14 -6.13 -13.12 6.25
N PRO A 15 -5.97 -12.05 7.05
CA PRO A 15 -4.81 -11.17 6.97
C PRO A 15 -3.54 -11.93 7.37
N LEU A 16 -2.46 -11.80 6.60
CA LEU A 16 -1.18 -12.45 6.89
C LEU A 16 -0.25 -11.57 7.76
N PHE A 17 -0.40 -10.26 7.67
CA PHE A 17 0.36 -9.30 8.49
C PHE A 17 -0.46 -8.85 9.68
N LEU A 18 0.05 -9.13 10.87
CA LEU A 18 -0.61 -8.86 12.15
C LEU A 18 0.24 -7.91 12.99
N VAL A 19 -0.40 -7.02 13.72
CA VAL A 19 0.25 -6.13 14.69
C VAL A 19 -0.17 -6.56 16.09
N LEU A 20 0.83 -6.84 16.91
CA LEU A 20 0.67 -7.16 18.32
C LEU A 20 0.98 -5.92 19.14
N SER A 21 0.08 -5.53 20.01
CA SER A 21 0.25 -4.41 20.96
C SER A 21 0.02 -4.90 22.39
N ASN A 22 0.57 -4.19 23.36
CA ASN A 22 0.23 -4.44 24.75
C ASN A 22 -1.23 -4.02 24.99
N LYS A 23 -1.97 -4.82 25.74
CA LYS A 23 -3.36 -4.53 26.08
C LYS A 23 -3.49 -3.39 27.10
N GLU A 24 -2.45 -3.18 27.92
CA GLU A 24 -2.40 -2.10 28.90
C GLU A 24 -1.96 -0.79 28.22
N ASP A 25 -2.75 0.25 28.39
CA ASP A 25 -2.46 1.57 27.84
C ASP A 25 -1.12 2.12 28.37
N GLY A 26 -0.34 2.71 27.48
CA GLY A 26 0.97 3.28 27.78
C GLY A 26 2.12 2.27 27.93
N LYS A 27 1.85 0.96 27.97
CA LYS A 27 2.89 -0.07 27.96
C LYS A 27 3.24 -0.49 26.53
N THR A 28 4.53 -0.63 26.27
CA THR A 28 5.03 -1.07 24.96
C THR A 28 5.60 -2.49 25.05
N LEU A 29 5.62 -3.21 23.93
CA LEU A 29 6.24 -4.54 23.84
C LEU A 29 7.76 -4.49 23.65
N THR A 30 8.36 -3.28 23.61
CA THR A 30 9.81 -3.12 23.40
C THR A 30 10.66 -3.69 24.51
N LYS A 31 10.15 -3.68 25.76
CA LYS A 31 10.83 -4.20 26.94
C LYS A 31 10.60 -5.69 27.19
N VAL A 32 9.68 -6.30 26.42
CA VAL A 32 9.38 -7.74 26.55
C VAL A 32 10.49 -8.54 25.88
N SER A 33 10.91 -9.64 26.54
CA SER A 33 11.95 -10.53 26.03
C SER A 33 11.63 -11.04 24.63
N PRO A 34 12.54 -10.92 23.65
CA PRO A 34 12.35 -11.49 22.31
C PRO A 34 12.14 -13.01 22.33
N PHE A 35 12.76 -13.71 23.28
CA PHE A 35 12.62 -15.15 23.44
C PHE A 35 11.22 -15.52 23.92
N LEU A 36 10.63 -14.76 24.84
CA LEU A 36 9.27 -14.98 25.32
C LEU A 36 8.26 -14.80 24.15
N ILE A 37 8.40 -13.72 23.39
CA ILE A 37 7.55 -13.44 22.24
C ILE A 37 7.63 -14.57 21.19
N HIS A 38 8.87 -14.93 20.82
CA HIS A 38 9.10 -15.98 19.82
C HIS A 38 8.53 -17.33 20.26
N LYS A 39 8.85 -17.78 21.50
CA LYS A 39 8.35 -19.04 22.04
C LYS A 39 6.81 -19.09 22.13
N SER A 40 6.18 -17.97 22.53
CA SER A 40 4.71 -17.87 22.61
C SER A 40 4.05 -18.00 21.23
N LEU A 41 4.61 -17.33 20.21
CA LEU A 41 4.11 -17.43 18.84
C LEU A 41 4.28 -18.85 18.27
N VAL A 42 5.45 -19.44 18.46
CA VAL A 42 5.72 -20.81 18.01
C VAL A 42 4.80 -21.83 18.69
N ALA A 43 4.58 -21.70 19.99
CA ALA A 43 3.69 -22.57 20.74
C ALA A 43 2.22 -22.44 20.28
N CYS A 44 1.76 -21.21 19.94
CA CYS A 44 0.40 -20.98 19.50
C CYS A 44 0.12 -21.51 18.08
N GLY A 45 1.01 -21.21 17.14
CA GLY A 45 0.73 -21.45 15.73
C GLY A 45 1.87 -22.01 14.88
N GLY A 46 3.03 -22.27 15.48
CA GLY A 46 4.25 -22.65 14.76
C GLY A 46 5.09 -21.45 14.33
N GLN A 47 6.18 -21.70 13.62
CA GLN A 47 7.16 -20.70 13.21
C GLN A 47 6.53 -19.65 12.26
N PRO A 48 6.46 -18.36 12.64
CA PRO A 48 6.03 -17.31 11.73
C PRO A 48 7.09 -17.03 10.65
N LYS A 49 6.69 -16.47 9.52
CA LYS A 49 7.58 -16.14 8.42
C LYS A 49 8.54 -14.99 8.79
N SER A 50 8.04 -13.98 9.50
CA SER A 50 8.87 -12.89 10.02
C SER A 50 8.26 -12.25 11.28
N ILE A 51 9.14 -11.73 12.15
CA ILE A 51 8.76 -10.94 13.34
C ILE A 51 9.64 -9.69 13.35
N ARG A 52 9.02 -8.50 13.51
CA ARG A 52 9.73 -7.23 13.54
C ARG A 52 9.17 -6.31 14.62
N LYS A 53 10.04 -5.67 15.40
CA LYS A 53 9.65 -4.56 16.28
C LYS A 53 9.45 -3.29 15.47
N LEU A 54 8.34 -2.60 15.71
CA LEU A 54 8.03 -1.31 15.10
C LEU A 54 8.45 -0.17 16.03
N ARG A 55 8.66 1.03 15.47
CA ARG A 55 9.11 2.21 16.22
C ARG A 55 8.11 2.68 17.28
N ASN A 56 6.82 2.40 17.09
CA ASN A 56 5.74 2.71 18.04
C ASN A 56 5.63 1.72 19.21
N GLY A 57 6.57 0.77 19.33
CA GLY A 57 6.58 -0.19 20.43
C GLY A 57 5.69 -1.42 20.24
N THR A 58 5.06 -1.58 19.08
CA THR A 58 4.30 -2.77 18.70
C THR A 58 5.18 -3.78 17.96
N ILE A 59 4.65 -4.98 17.70
CA ILE A 59 5.33 -6.05 16.98
C ILE A 59 4.53 -6.39 15.73
N LEU A 60 5.20 -6.35 14.58
CA LEU A 60 4.66 -6.84 13.32
C LEU A 60 5.03 -8.31 13.15
N VAL A 61 4.04 -9.14 12.92
CA VAL A 61 4.21 -10.58 12.64
C VAL A 61 3.65 -10.89 11.26
N GLU A 62 4.43 -11.57 10.45
CA GLU A 62 4.00 -12.13 9.17
C GLU A 62 3.73 -13.63 9.37
N ALA A 63 2.48 -14.04 9.28
CA ALA A 63 2.08 -15.43 9.33
C ALA A 63 2.51 -16.18 8.06
N ALA A 64 2.90 -17.45 8.19
CA ALA A 64 3.28 -18.28 7.05
C ALA A 64 2.07 -18.68 6.19
N ASN A 65 0.89 -18.81 6.81
CA ASN A 65 -0.35 -19.18 6.13
C ASN A 65 -1.60 -18.70 6.91
N CYS A 66 -2.77 -18.84 6.29
CA CYS A 66 -4.05 -18.41 6.84
C CYS A 66 -4.42 -19.13 8.14
N ILE A 67 -4.07 -20.43 8.29
CA ILE A 67 -4.38 -21.22 9.50
C ILE A 67 -3.60 -20.67 10.69
N GLN A 68 -2.32 -20.38 10.48
CA GLN A 68 -1.45 -19.78 11.51
C GLN A 68 -1.96 -18.38 11.89
N SER A 69 -2.32 -17.56 10.91
CA SER A 69 -2.87 -16.23 11.17
C SER A 69 -4.13 -16.27 12.01
N LYS A 70 -5.08 -17.18 11.70
CA LYS A 70 -6.30 -17.38 12.50
C LYS A 70 -5.99 -17.76 13.96
N LYS A 71 -4.94 -18.52 14.20
CA LYS A 71 -4.48 -18.86 15.56
C LYS A 71 -3.90 -17.63 16.26
N PHE A 72 -3.04 -16.87 15.59
CA PHE A 72 -2.46 -15.65 16.15
C PHE A 72 -3.51 -14.59 16.47
N LEU A 73 -4.54 -14.41 15.64
CA LEU A 73 -5.64 -13.48 15.90
C LEU A 73 -6.43 -13.79 17.18
N LYS A 74 -6.39 -15.05 17.64
CA LYS A 74 -7.04 -15.49 18.89
C LYS A 74 -6.15 -15.34 20.11
N MET A 75 -4.88 -14.97 19.95
CA MET A 75 -3.97 -14.78 21.09
C MET A 75 -4.35 -13.57 21.93
N THR A 76 -4.36 -13.75 23.24
CA THR A 76 -4.66 -12.71 24.21
C THR A 76 -3.50 -12.41 25.16
N SER A 77 -2.49 -13.27 25.21
CA SER A 77 -1.32 -13.13 26.07
C SER A 77 -0.09 -13.86 25.52
N PHE A 78 1.09 -13.48 26.01
CA PHE A 78 2.32 -14.24 25.89
C PHE A 78 2.50 -15.09 27.15
N PHE A 79 2.22 -16.40 27.09
CA PHE A 79 2.29 -17.36 28.22
C PHE A 79 1.69 -16.80 29.53
N ASP A 80 0.55 -16.12 29.44
CA ASP A 80 -0.18 -15.48 30.57
C ASP A 80 0.63 -14.43 31.37
N GLN A 81 1.82 -14.04 30.88
CA GLN A 81 2.67 -13.04 31.53
C GLN A 81 2.41 -11.62 31.02
N VAL A 82 2.10 -11.48 29.75
CA VAL A 82 1.90 -10.16 29.13
C VAL A 82 0.61 -10.22 28.29
N ALA A 83 -0.38 -9.46 28.70
CA ALA A 83 -1.63 -9.33 27.95
C ALA A 83 -1.40 -8.55 26.65
N ILE A 84 -1.91 -9.07 25.54
CA ILE A 84 -1.73 -8.49 24.20
C ILE A 84 -3.06 -8.35 23.46
N THR A 85 -3.06 -7.44 22.49
CA THR A 85 -4.10 -7.35 21.46
C THR A 85 -3.46 -7.62 20.11
N VAL A 86 -4.09 -8.47 19.31
CA VAL A 86 -3.63 -8.80 17.95
C VAL A 86 -4.63 -8.25 16.95
N GLN A 87 -4.16 -7.44 16.00
CA GLN A 87 -4.99 -6.82 14.97
C GLN A 87 -4.34 -6.98 13.59
N PRO A 88 -5.14 -7.02 12.50
CA PRO A 88 -4.60 -6.94 11.15
C PRO A 88 -3.82 -5.64 10.95
N HIS A 89 -2.67 -5.70 10.25
CA HIS A 89 -1.96 -4.49 9.85
C HIS A 89 -2.80 -3.72 8.82
N ALA A 90 -2.93 -2.41 9.00
CA ALA A 90 -3.85 -1.57 8.24
C ALA A 90 -3.61 -1.55 6.72
N SER A 91 -2.36 -1.68 6.26
CA SER A 91 -2.01 -1.53 4.84
C SER A 91 -1.28 -2.73 4.22
N LEU A 92 -0.57 -3.56 5.01
CA LEU A 92 0.25 -4.65 4.45
C LEU A 92 -0.59 -5.85 3.96
N ASN A 93 -1.85 -5.92 4.32
CA ASN A 93 -2.78 -6.96 3.87
C ASN A 93 -3.53 -6.58 2.59
N SER A 94 -3.24 -5.41 2.03
CA SER A 94 -3.82 -4.96 0.76
C SER A 94 -2.72 -4.61 -0.24
N SER A 95 -3.04 -4.77 -1.50
CA SER A 95 -2.15 -4.41 -2.61
C SER A 95 -2.94 -3.75 -3.73
N LYS A 96 -2.24 -3.04 -4.61
CA LYS A 96 -2.87 -2.40 -5.76
C LYS A 96 -2.24 -2.89 -7.06
N GLY A 97 -3.09 -3.11 -8.05
CA GLY A 97 -2.68 -3.45 -9.41
C GLY A 97 -3.36 -2.56 -10.44
N ILE A 98 -2.77 -2.47 -11.63
CA ILE A 98 -3.37 -1.81 -12.79
C ILE A 98 -3.81 -2.87 -13.78
N VAL A 99 -5.03 -2.72 -14.27
CA VAL A 99 -5.62 -3.49 -15.35
C VAL A 99 -5.99 -2.56 -16.49
N PHE A 100 -5.79 -2.98 -17.73
CA PHE A 100 -6.22 -2.25 -18.92
C PHE A 100 -7.24 -3.10 -19.68
N CYS A 101 -8.49 -2.64 -19.72
CA CYS A 101 -9.56 -3.31 -20.44
C CYS A 101 -10.51 -2.27 -21.07
N ARG A 102 -10.72 -2.35 -22.39
CA ARG A 102 -11.66 -1.47 -23.09
C ARG A 102 -13.11 -1.88 -22.84
N ASP A 103 -13.37 -3.18 -22.73
CA ASP A 103 -14.72 -3.72 -22.55
C ASP A 103 -15.33 -3.32 -21.19
N LEU A 104 -14.51 -2.89 -20.23
CA LEU A 104 -14.97 -2.34 -18.94
C LEU A 104 -15.17 -0.82 -18.95
N MET A 105 -15.04 -0.14 -20.11
CA MET A 105 -15.17 1.33 -20.17
C MET A 105 -16.57 1.80 -19.81
N ASP A 106 -17.58 1.06 -20.21
CA ASP A 106 -19.00 1.39 -20.03
C ASP A 106 -19.56 0.87 -18.69
N CYS A 107 -18.76 0.08 -17.92
CA CYS A 107 -19.12 -0.38 -16.59
C CYS A 107 -18.85 0.70 -15.55
N SER A 108 -19.73 0.85 -14.57
CA SER A 108 -19.49 1.73 -13.42
C SER A 108 -18.45 1.14 -12.45
N GLU A 109 -17.78 2.01 -11.67
CA GLU A 109 -16.81 1.56 -10.65
C GLU A 109 -17.50 0.63 -9.63
N GLY A 110 -18.72 0.95 -9.20
CA GLY A 110 -19.50 0.09 -8.29
C GLY A 110 -19.77 -1.30 -8.85
N GLU A 111 -20.20 -1.40 -10.11
CA GLU A 111 -20.44 -2.68 -10.79
C GLU A 111 -19.15 -3.50 -10.90
N ILE A 112 -18.04 -2.88 -11.30
CA ILE A 112 -16.74 -3.56 -11.40
C ILE A 112 -16.32 -4.12 -10.06
N LYS A 113 -16.46 -3.34 -8.99
CA LYS A 113 -16.13 -3.76 -7.63
C LYS A 113 -16.98 -4.95 -7.19
N ASP A 114 -18.28 -4.90 -7.41
CA ASP A 114 -19.23 -5.93 -6.97
C ASP A 114 -19.00 -7.25 -7.71
N GLU A 115 -18.82 -7.20 -9.01
CA GLU A 115 -18.56 -8.38 -9.86
C GLU A 115 -17.17 -9.01 -9.61
N LEU A 116 -16.19 -8.22 -9.17
CA LEU A 116 -14.83 -8.69 -8.87
C LEU A 116 -14.60 -9.06 -7.39
N GLN A 117 -15.64 -9.11 -6.57
CA GLN A 117 -15.49 -9.53 -5.16
C GLN A 117 -14.90 -10.93 -5.01
N CYS A 118 -15.25 -11.86 -5.88
CA CYS A 118 -14.70 -13.22 -5.90
C CYS A 118 -13.18 -13.25 -6.14
N GLU A 119 -12.62 -12.25 -6.82
CA GLU A 119 -11.18 -12.04 -7.02
C GLU A 119 -10.51 -11.28 -5.84
N MET A 120 -11.24 -11.08 -4.73
CA MET A 120 -10.82 -10.34 -3.53
C MET A 120 -10.53 -8.85 -3.81
N VAL A 121 -11.26 -8.26 -4.72
CA VAL A 121 -11.25 -6.82 -4.99
C VAL A 121 -12.07 -6.13 -3.91
N THR A 122 -11.50 -5.07 -3.34
CA THR A 122 -12.13 -4.25 -2.29
C THR A 122 -12.47 -2.85 -2.77
N ASP A 123 -11.76 -2.39 -3.80
CA ASP A 123 -11.93 -1.05 -4.34
C ASP A 123 -11.36 -0.97 -5.75
N ASP A 124 -11.94 -0.11 -6.58
CA ASP A 124 -11.43 0.19 -7.91
C ASP A 124 -11.54 1.68 -8.22
N VAL A 125 -10.62 2.20 -8.99
CA VAL A 125 -10.57 3.60 -9.40
C VAL A 125 -10.15 3.69 -10.86
N ARG A 126 -10.98 4.34 -11.68
CA ARG A 126 -10.67 4.56 -13.09
C ARG A 126 -9.57 5.62 -13.25
N ILE A 127 -8.59 5.30 -14.08
CA ILE A 127 -7.55 6.26 -14.45
C ILE A 127 -8.17 7.25 -15.44
N VAL A 128 -8.06 8.53 -15.12
CA VAL A 128 -8.51 9.63 -15.98
C VAL A 128 -7.33 10.39 -16.54
N ARG A 129 -7.43 10.82 -17.79
CA ARG A 129 -6.51 11.75 -18.45
C ARG A 129 -7.12 13.14 -18.44
N THR A 130 -6.36 14.14 -18.08
CA THR A 130 -6.81 15.55 -18.11
C THR A 130 -6.18 16.24 -19.30
N GLU A 131 -7.01 16.80 -20.18
CA GLU A 131 -6.61 17.61 -21.33
C GLU A 131 -7.38 18.92 -21.28
N ASN A 132 -6.70 20.04 -21.31
CA ASN A 132 -7.29 21.39 -21.26
C ASN A 132 -8.27 21.58 -20.08
N GLY A 133 -7.97 20.97 -18.91
CA GLY A 133 -8.83 21.03 -17.73
C GLY A 133 -10.03 20.05 -17.73
N VAL A 134 -10.28 19.35 -18.83
CA VAL A 134 -11.35 18.36 -18.96
C VAL A 134 -10.79 16.97 -18.66
N LYS A 135 -11.54 16.16 -17.89
CA LYS A 135 -11.17 14.80 -17.52
C LYS A 135 -11.79 13.80 -18.50
N PHE A 136 -10.96 12.95 -19.08
CA PHE A 136 -11.39 11.86 -19.97
C PHE A 136 -11.08 10.51 -19.30
N PRO A 137 -12.05 9.60 -19.21
CA PRO A 137 -11.82 8.25 -18.71
C PRO A 137 -10.89 7.49 -19.65
N THR A 138 -10.07 6.61 -19.07
CA THR A 138 -9.17 5.71 -19.83
C THR A 138 -9.56 4.26 -19.59
N PRO A 139 -9.11 3.31 -20.43
CA PRO A 139 -9.32 1.88 -20.19
C PRO A 139 -8.57 1.34 -18.96
N GLY A 140 -7.76 2.18 -18.30
CA GLY A 140 -6.97 1.80 -17.13
C GLY A 140 -7.79 1.86 -15.84
N LEU A 141 -7.69 0.81 -15.04
CA LEU A 141 -8.29 0.69 -13.71
C LEU A 141 -7.19 0.40 -12.69
N ILE A 142 -7.20 1.12 -11.57
CA ILE A 142 -6.41 0.80 -10.39
C ILE A 142 -7.31 -0.02 -9.46
N ILE A 143 -6.98 -1.29 -9.28
CA ILE A 143 -7.76 -2.24 -8.47
C ILE A 143 -7.02 -2.46 -7.16
N THR A 144 -7.76 -2.41 -6.05
CA THR A 144 -7.26 -2.73 -4.71
C THR A 144 -7.68 -4.14 -4.33
N PHE A 145 -6.71 -4.98 -3.99
CA PHE A 145 -6.93 -6.37 -3.58
C PHE A 145 -6.75 -6.51 -2.07
N ALA A 146 -7.57 -7.32 -1.43
CA ALA A 146 -7.43 -7.73 -0.04
C ALA A 146 -6.36 -8.85 0.12
N LYS A 147 -5.23 -8.69 -0.54
CA LYS A 147 -4.05 -9.58 -0.53
C LYS A 147 -2.78 -8.75 -0.42
N PRO A 148 -1.71 -9.25 0.23
CA PRO A 148 -0.43 -8.53 0.33
C PRO A 148 0.23 -8.24 -1.03
N HIS A 149 -0.03 -9.09 -2.03
CA HIS A 149 0.49 -8.95 -3.39
C HIS A 149 -0.67 -9.06 -4.40
N PRO A 150 -0.68 -8.24 -5.45
CA PRO A 150 -1.68 -8.35 -6.49
C PRO A 150 -1.50 -9.69 -7.23
N PRO A 151 -2.59 -10.34 -7.68
CA PRO A 151 -2.49 -11.51 -8.54
C PRO A 151 -1.91 -11.12 -9.90
N GLU A 152 -1.39 -12.09 -10.66
CA GLU A 152 -0.89 -11.86 -12.02
C GLU A 152 -2.03 -11.66 -13.02
N THR A 153 -3.15 -12.32 -12.77
CA THR A 153 -4.35 -12.24 -13.61
C THR A 153 -5.61 -12.26 -12.75
N ILE A 154 -6.68 -11.67 -13.24
CA ILE A 154 -8.04 -11.74 -12.67
C ILE A 154 -9.04 -12.10 -13.76
N LYS A 155 -10.16 -12.64 -13.35
CA LYS A 155 -11.29 -12.92 -14.26
C LYS A 155 -12.40 -11.87 -14.06
N ALA A 156 -12.74 -11.15 -15.13
CA ALA A 156 -13.87 -10.25 -15.18
C ALA A 156 -14.92 -10.86 -16.14
N GLY A 157 -15.91 -11.58 -15.60
CA GLY A 157 -16.81 -12.40 -16.39
C GLY A 157 -16.04 -13.47 -17.17
N TYR A 158 -16.12 -13.44 -18.50
CA TYR A 158 -15.39 -14.33 -19.40
C TYR A 158 -13.99 -13.83 -19.79
N LEU A 159 -13.63 -12.59 -19.42
CA LEU A 159 -12.35 -11.98 -19.75
C LEU A 159 -11.27 -12.39 -18.75
N SER A 160 -10.09 -12.74 -19.25
CA SER A 160 -8.88 -12.92 -18.43
C SER A 160 -7.99 -11.68 -18.57
N LEU A 161 -7.83 -10.94 -17.49
CA LEU A 161 -7.15 -9.65 -17.48
C LEU A 161 -5.81 -9.75 -16.75
N SER A 162 -4.73 -9.31 -17.38
CA SER A 162 -3.41 -9.23 -16.77
C SER A 162 -3.34 -8.06 -15.80
N VAL A 163 -2.83 -8.29 -14.60
CA VAL A 163 -2.66 -7.30 -13.54
C VAL A 163 -1.18 -6.93 -13.43
N ARG A 164 -0.89 -5.63 -13.55
CA ARG A 164 0.45 -5.08 -13.31
C ARG A 164 0.49 -4.46 -11.92
N PRO A 165 1.53 -4.70 -11.10
CA PRO A 165 1.65 -4.04 -9.81
C PRO A 165 1.58 -2.51 -9.95
N TYR A 166 0.75 -1.88 -9.13
CA TYR A 166 0.63 -0.42 -9.08
C TYR A 166 1.56 0.15 -8.01
N PHE A 167 2.47 1.00 -8.45
CA PHE A 167 3.31 1.79 -7.56
C PHE A 167 2.86 3.25 -7.63
N LYS A 168 2.42 3.78 -6.49
CA LYS A 168 2.06 5.19 -6.41
C LYS A 168 3.29 6.05 -6.71
N ASN A 169 3.15 7.06 -7.54
CA ASN A 169 4.25 8.00 -7.79
C ASN A 169 4.74 8.61 -6.46
N PRO A 170 6.05 8.69 -6.23
CA PRO A 170 6.58 9.32 -5.03
C PRO A 170 6.16 10.79 -4.98
N GLN A 171 5.69 11.21 -3.80
CA GLN A 171 5.25 12.58 -3.60
C GLN A 171 6.46 13.52 -3.66
N ARG A 172 6.46 14.42 -4.65
CA ARG A 172 7.44 15.51 -4.78
C ARG A 172 6.89 16.77 -4.13
N CYS A 173 7.66 17.37 -3.25
CA CYS A 173 7.34 18.67 -2.68
C CYS A 173 7.50 19.76 -3.76
N VAL A 174 6.44 20.51 -4.04
CA VAL A 174 6.49 21.60 -5.04
C VAL A 174 7.30 22.81 -4.59
N ARG A 175 7.61 22.93 -3.29
CA ARG A 175 8.43 24.00 -2.74
C ARG A 175 9.92 23.71 -2.88
N CYS A 176 10.41 22.62 -2.30
CA CYS A 176 11.84 22.27 -2.29
C CYS A 176 12.23 21.22 -3.31
N GLN A 177 11.32 20.76 -4.15
CA GLN A 177 11.48 19.79 -5.23
C GLN A 177 11.97 18.40 -4.80
N ARG A 178 12.13 18.13 -3.49
CA ARG A 178 12.56 16.83 -2.95
C ARG A 178 11.37 15.88 -2.76
N PHE A 179 11.65 14.58 -2.80
CA PHE A 179 10.63 13.56 -2.57
C PHE A 179 10.38 13.29 -1.07
N GLY A 180 9.20 12.75 -0.75
CA GLY A 180 8.85 12.18 0.55
C GLY A 180 7.98 13.05 1.47
N HIS A 181 7.65 14.29 1.08
CA HIS A 181 6.76 15.16 1.85
C HIS A 181 5.98 16.12 0.95
N SER A 182 4.91 16.70 1.49
CA SER A 182 4.12 17.76 0.82
C SER A 182 4.67 19.15 1.14
N SER A 183 4.31 20.15 0.33
CA SER A 183 4.66 21.55 0.60
C SER A 183 4.12 22.09 1.93
N LYS A 184 3.02 21.53 2.43
CA LYS A 184 2.39 21.96 3.70
C LYS A 184 3.26 21.72 4.93
N VAL A 185 4.12 20.69 4.90
CA VAL A 185 5.00 20.31 6.01
C VAL A 185 6.47 20.56 5.69
N CYS A 186 6.74 21.30 4.61
CA CYS A 186 8.08 21.55 4.14
C CYS A 186 8.75 22.66 4.95
N SER A 187 9.89 22.37 5.56
CA SER A 187 10.77 23.33 6.24
C SER A 187 11.98 23.76 5.38
N ASN A 188 12.18 23.15 4.20
CA ASN A 188 13.30 23.50 3.32
C ASN A 188 13.03 24.79 2.54
N PRO A 189 14.07 25.49 2.06
CA PRO A 189 13.92 26.65 1.20
C PRO A 189 13.26 26.30 -0.12
N GLU A 190 12.68 27.32 -0.77
CA GLU A 190 12.13 27.20 -2.12
C GLU A 190 13.25 26.98 -3.14
N THR A 191 13.03 26.04 -4.05
CA THR A 191 14.07 25.55 -4.96
C THR A 191 13.52 25.44 -6.37
N CYS A 192 14.29 25.89 -7.36
CA CYS A 192 13.94 25.80 -8.77
C CYS A 192 13.77 24.35 -9.22
N SER A 193 12.64 24.04 -9.87
CA SER A 193 12.36 22.69 -10.38
C SER A 193 13.26 22.28 -11.54
N ARG A 194 13.86 23.23 -12.26
CA ARG A 194 14.72 23.02 -13.42
C ARG A 194 16.19 22.77 -13.04
N CYS A 195 16.81 23.69 -12.28
CA CYS A 195 18.24 23.64 -11.97
C CYS A 195 18.57 23.15 -10.55
N GLY A 196 17.58 23.13 -9.65
CA GLY A 196 17.80 22.71 -8.26
C GLY A 196 18.45 23.75 -7.36
N ASP A 197 18.64 25.02 -7.83
CA ASP A 197 19.17 26.13 -7.04
C ASP A 197 18.05 26.87 -6.31
N GLU A 198 18.40 27.57 -5.25
CA GLU A 198 17.48 28.40 -4.45
C GLU A 198 17.34 29.82 -5.05
N GLY A 199 16.30 30.55 -4.63
CA GLY A 199 16.14 31.96 -4.88
C GLY A 199 15.45 32.35 -6.22
N HIS A 200 15.01 31.36 -7.02
CA HIS A 200 14.19 31.58 -8.20
C HIS A 200 13.31 30.40 -8.55
N GLN A 201 12.31 30.62 -9.40
CA GLN A 201 11.42 29.56 -9.92
C GLN A 201 11.87 29.13 -11.33
N GLU A 202 11.19 28.11 -11.89
CA GLU A 202 11.50 27.59 -13.23
C GLU A 202 11.31 28.62 -14.34
N GLU A 203 10.30 29.48 -14.16
CA GLU A 203 9.98 30.56 -15.05
C GLU A 203 11.13 31.60 -15.04
N GLY A 204 11.78 31.74 -16.19
CA GLY A 204 12.95 32.62 -16.33
C GLY A 204 14.30 32.01 -15.89
N CYS A 205 14.34 30.77 -15.50
CA CYS A 205 15.59 30.07 -15.17
C CYS A 205 16.49 29.93 -16.41
N LYS A 206 17.70 30.47 -16.34
CA LYS A 206 18.74 30.41 -17.39
C LYS A 206 19.83 29.37 -17.08
N ASN A 207 19.81 28.80 -15.90
CA ASN A 207 20.83 27.82 -15.47
C ASN A 207 20.67 26.47 -16.20
N GLU A 208 21.74 25.70 -16.27
CA GLU A 208 21.67 24.33 -16.78
C GLU A 208 20.70 23.47 -15.95
N THR A 209 20.03 22.57 -16.64
CA THR A 209 19.05 21.69 -16.01
C THR A 209 19.76 20.68 -15.12
N GLN A 210 19.43 20.65 -13.82
CA GLN A 210 19.98 19.70 -12.86
C GLN A 210 18.92 19.28 -11.84
N CYS A 211 18.75 18.00 -11.68
CA CYS A 211 17.81 17.44 -10.69
C CYS A 211 18.36 17.56 -9.28
N ILE A 212 17.64 18.22 -8.37
CA ILE A 212 18.05 18.34 -6.97
C ILE A 212 18.19 17.00 -6.26
N ASN A 213 17.41 15.98 -6.69
CA ASN A 213 17.36 14.67 -6.04
C ASN A 213 18.50 13.74 -6.44
N CYS A 214 18.86 13.67 -7.72
CA CYS A 214 19.88 12.74 -8.24
C CYS A 214 21.08 13.43 -8.88
N LYS A 215 21.05 14.77 -9.01
CA LYS A 215 22.08 15.59 -9.70
C LYS A 215 22.25 15.29 -11.19
N GLY A 216 21.33 14.52 -11.78
CA GLY A 216 21.33 14.25 -13.23
C GLY A 216 20.88 15.46 -14.06
N LYS A 217 21.21 15.47 -15.36
CA LYS A 217 20.88 16.54 -16.32
C LYS A 217 19.41 16.47 -16.76
N HIS A 218 18.47 16.58 -15.85
CA HIS A 218 17.04 16.62 -16.08
C HIS A 218 16.35 17.42 -14.96
N PRO A 219 15.13 17.95 -15.16
CA PRO A 219 14.40 18.68 -14.12
C PRO A 219 13.93 17.74 -13.00
N ALA A 220 13.62 18.29 -11.83
CA ALA A 220 13.22 17.51 -10.64
C ALA A 220 11.92 16.70 -10.83
N TYR A 221 11.09 17.04 -11.80
CA TYR A 221 9.84 16.34 -12.13
C TYR A 221 9.99 15.26 -13.22
N SER A 222 11.20 15.06 -13.78
CA SER A 222 11.42 14.03 -14.79
C SER A 222 11.19 12.62 -14.24
N ARG A 223 10.47 11.79 -15.00
CA ARG A 223 10.27 10.36 -14.71
C ARG A 223 11.52 9.52 -14.98
N GLU A 224 12.51 10.06 -15.69
CA GLU A 224 13.81 9.42 -15.93
C GLU A 224 14.70 9.46 -14.68
N CYS A 225 14.31 10.21 -13.64
CA CYS A 225 15.05 10.31 -12.40
C CYS A 225 15.20 8.94 -11.74
N ASN A 226 16.43 8.49 -11.55
CA ASN A 226 16.71 7.21 -10.90
C ASN A 226 16.22 7.17 -9.43
N ILE A 227 16.19 8.32 -8.75
CA ILE A 227 15.65 8.44 -7.39
C ILE A 227 14.12 8.31 -7.42
N PHE A 228 13.43 8.87 -8.43
CA PHE A 228 11.99 8.69 -8.60
C PHE A 228 11.61 7.20 -8.62
N ASN A 229 12.39 6.38 -9.33
CA ASN A 229 12.15 4.94 -9.45
C ASN A 229 12.60 4.13 -8.22
N ARG A 230 13.41 4.70 -7.32
CA ARG A 230 13.96 4.05 -6.11
C ARG A 230 13.25 4.44 -4.82
N VAL A 231 12.49 5.55 -4.80
CA VAL A 231 11.74 5.93 -3.61
C VAL A 231 10.68 4.87 -3.35
N PRO A 232 10.77 4.11 -2.23
CA PRO A 232 9.74 3.13 -1.92
C PRO A 232 8.43 3.89 -1.73
N THR A 233 7.51 3.69 -2.62
CA THR A 233 6.12 4.10 -2.41
C THR A 233 5.58 3.17 -1.34
N ARG A 234 5.68 3.58 -0.07
CA ARG A 234 5.04 2.85 1.01
C ARG A 234 3.53 2.83 0.74
N PRO A 235 2.90 1.65 0.85
CA PRO A 235 1.45 1.56 0.80
C PRO A 235 0.79 2.39 1.88
#